data_3eccb907b0862e3336a7f43fde6d94aa
#
_entry.id   3eccb907b0862e3336a7f43fde6d94aa
#
_cell.length_a   1.000
_cell.length_b   1.000
_cell.length_c   1.000
_cell.angle_alpha   90.00
_cell.angle_beta   90.00
_cell.angle_gamma   90.00
#
_symmetry.space_group_name_H-M   'P 1'
#
loop_
_entity.id
_entity.type
_entity.pdbx_description
1 polymer ?
#
loop_
_entity_poly.entity_id
_entity_poly.type
_entity_poly.pdbx_seq_one_letter_code
_entity_poly.pdbx_strand_id
1 'polypeptide(L)'
;MNRPLRAMIAGIPKVGKSTFINSFAGKASAKTGNKPGVTRGRQWISVERTLQLLDTPGILWPRFDDRQVGIRLAEIGCIRDEILDAQELACELISWMRAAYPQVLSERYGISPDGTAFEVLGRIAEARRCLKAGGEPDCGKAAALLLDEFRSGRLGRMTLEKAPD
;
A
#
# COMPACT_ATOMS: atom_id res chain seq x y z
N MET A 1 -0.97 -40.36 18.19
CA MET A 1 -0.79 -39.32 17.11
C MET A 1 -1.06 -37.97 17.72
N ASN A 2 -0.06 -37.09 17.82
CA ASN A 2 -0.27 -35.74 18.30
C ASN A 2 -1.00 -34.94 17.20
N ARG A 3 -2.10 -34.28 17.55
CA ARG A 3 -2.80 -33.37 16.64
C ARG A 3 -1.90 -32.15 16.35
N PRO A 4 -1.82 -31.68 15.09
CA PRO A 4 -1.04 -30.49 14.79
C PRO A 4 -1.63 -29.27 15.51
N LEU A 5 -0.76 -28.37 15.95
CA LEU A 5 -1.14 -27.05 16.43
C LEU A 5 -1.80 -26.28 15.28
N ARG A 6 -2.90 -25.60 15.55
CA ARG A 6 -3.63 -24.79 14.59
C ARG A 6 -3.55 -23.32 14.97
N ALA A 7 -3.06 -22.47 14.07
CA ALA A 7 -3.01 -21.03 14.26
C ALA A 7 -3.70 -20.33 13.08
N MET A 8 -4.35 -19.21 13.37
CA MET A 8 -5.02 -18.37 12.36
C MET A 8 -4.22 -17.10 12.14
N ILE A 9 -4.02 -16.73 10.87
CA ILE A 9 -3.41 -15.46 10.47
C ILE A 9 -4.54 -14.52 10.04
N ALA A 10 -4.81 -13.52 10.87
CA ALA A 10 -5.87 -12.52 10.64
C ALA A 10 -5.28 -11.12 10.48
N GLY A 11 -6.01 -10.23 9.84
CA GLY A 11 -5.66 -8.81 9.67
C GLY A 11 -6.30 -8.19 8.43
N ILE A 12 -6.08 -6.90 8.24
CA ILE A 12 -6.60 -6.14 7.11
C ILE A 12 -5.99 -6.60 5.77
N PRO A 13 -6.57 -6.23 4.61
CA PRO A 13 -6.00 -6.56 3.30
C PRO A 13 -4.57 -6.02 3.13
N LYS A 14 -3.78 -6.68 2.30
CA LYS A 14 -2.42 -6.25 1.87
C LYS A 14 -1.34 -6.05 2.95
N VAL A 15 -1.56 -6.48 4.17
CA VAL A 15 -0.53 -6.41 5.23
C VAL A 15 0.49 -7.58 5.20
N GLY A 16 0.45 -8.39 4.15
CA GLY A 16 1.45 -9.44 3.94
C GLY A 16 1.13 -10.79 4.59
N LYS A 17 -0.13 -11.05 5.03
CA LYS A 17 -0.53 -12.33 5.65
C LYS A 17 -0.08 -13.56 4.85
N SER A 18 -0.50 -13.63 3.60
CA SER A 18 -0.15 -14.76 2.72
C SER A 18 1.35 -14.81 2.39
N THR A 19 2.01 -13.67 2.32
CA THR A 19 3.46 -13.57 2.16
C THR A 19 4.17 -14.13 3.37
N PHE A 20 3.74 -13.76 4.59
CA PHE A 20 4.25 -14.30 5.84
C PHE A 20 4.08 -15.83 5.89
N ILE A 21 2.88 -16.33 5.57
CA ILE A 21 2.59 -17.78 5.54
C ILE A 21 3.53 -18.49 4.56
N ASN A 22 3.72 -17.96 3.36
CA ASN A 22 4.60 -18.57 2.36
C ASN A 22 6.07 -18.57 2.83
N SER A 23 6.54 -17.47 3.39
CA SER A 23 7.89 -17.38 3.94
C SER A 23 8.10 -18.37 5.08
N PHE A 24 7.13 -18.46 5.98
CA PHE A 24 7.18 -19.35 7.13
C PHE A 24 7.06 -20.82 6.73
N ALA A 25 6.24 -21.15 5.72
CA ALA A 25 6.09 -22.51 5.20
C ALA A 25 7.23 -22.94 4.26
N GLY A 26 8.14 -22.05 3.91
CA GLY A 26 9.24 -22.32 2.97
C GLY A 26 8.79 -22.66 1.55
N LYS A 27 7.54 -22.40 1.19
CA LYS A 27 6.96 -22.72 -0.12
C LYS A 27 5.79 -21.79 -0.47
N ALA A 28 5.53 -21.62 -1.76
CA ALA A 28 4.39 -20.83 -2.27
C ALA A 28 3.07 -21.62 -2.15
N SER A 29 2.50 -21.67 -0.95
CA SER A 29 1.25 -22.38 -0.66
C SER A 29 0.02 -21.49 -0.63
N ALA A 30 0.19 -20.19 -0.31
CA ALA A 30 -0.87 -19.18 -0.32
C ALA A 30 -0.73 -18.26 -1.54
N LYS A 31 -1.87 -17.85 -2.12
CA LYS A 31 -1.87 -16.88 -3.24
C LYS A 31 -1.49 -15.49 -2.74
N THR A 32 -0.51 -14.89 -3.39
CA THR A 32 -0.07 -13.51 -3.12
C THR A 32 -0.34 -12.62 -4.33
N GLY A 33 -0.49 -11.31 -4.12
CA GLY A 33 -0.68 -10.35 -5.20
C GLY A 33 -0.85 -8.91 -4.70
N ASN A 34 -0.69 -7.96 -5.62
CA ASN A 34 -0.68 -6.52 -5.31
C ASN A 34 -2.08 -5.89 -5.25
N LYS A 35 -3.16 -6.64 -5.42
CA LYS A 35 -4.54 -6.13 -5.32
C LYS A 35 -5.23 -6.63 -4.05
N PRO A 36 -6.10 -5.82 -3.40
CA PRO A 36 -6.92 -6.30 -2.29
C PRO A 36 -7.84 -7.43 -2.75
N GLY A 37 -8.09 -8.41 -1.86
CA GLY A 37 -8.99 -9.54 -2.14
C GLY A 37 -8.36 -10.68 -2.97
N VAL A 38 -7.04 -10.82 -3.00
CA VAL A 38 -6.34 -11.96 -3.64
C VAL A 38 -6.70 -13.27 -2.96
N THR A 39 -6.73 -13.30 -1.63
CA THR A 39 -7.21 -14.44 -0.84
C THR A 39 -8.74 -14.37 -0.79
N ARG A 40 -9.42 -15.24 -1.53
CA ARG A 40 -10.90 -15.24 -1.65
C ARG A 40 -11.59 -16.14 -0.63
N GLY A 41 -10.89 -17.08 -0.06
CA GLY A 41 -11.43 -18.07 0.87
C GLY A 41 -10.44 -18.43 1.97
N ARG A 42 -10.93 -19.11 2.99
CA ARG A 42 -10.08 -19.64 4.08
C ARG A 42 -9.35 -20.89 3.56
N GLN A 43 -8.07 -20.97 3.84
CA GLN A 43 -7.24 -22.10 3.41
C GLN A 43 -6.32 -22.56 4.55
N TRP A 44 -6.35 -23.87 4.90
CA TRP A 44 -5.38 -24.46 5.80
C TRP A 44 -4.10 -24.80 5.05
N ILE A 45 -2.97 -24.38 5.58
CA ILE A 45 -1.64 -24.60 5.02
C ILE A 45 -0.82 -25.33 6.08
N SER A 46 -0.39 -26.55 5.76
CA SER A 46 0.51 -27.32 6.63
C SER A 46 1.93 -26.81 6.41
N VAL A 47 2.53 -26.28 7.48
CA VAL A 47 3.93 -25.82 7.49
C VAL A 47 4.83 -27.04 7.72
N GLU A 48 4.50 -27.83 8.75
CA GLU A 48 5.15 -29.08 9.12
C GLU A 48 4.08 -30.07 9.59
N ARG A 49 4.53 -31.27 10.05
CA ARG A 49 3.60 -32.26 10.63
C ARG A 49 2.93 -31.77 11.91
N THR A 50 3.52 -30.79 12.58
CA THR A 50 3.12 -30.29 13.89
C THR A 50 2.34 -28.96 13.85
N LEU A 51 2.32 -28.23 12.71
CA LEU A 51 1.71 -26.91 12.60
C LEU A 51 0.89 -26.76 11.33
N GLN A 52 -0.32 -26.24 11.50
CA GLN A 52 -1.21 -25.79 10.40
C GLN A 52 -1.56 -24.31 10.59
N LEU A 53 -1.40 -23.50 9.51
CA LEU A 53 -1.79 -22.10 9.49
C LEU A 53 -3.06 -21.93 8.67
N LEU A 54 -4.02 -21.18 9.19
CA LEU A 54 -5.21 -20.76 8.44
C LEU A 54 -4.97 -19.39 7.81
N ASP A 55 -4.82 -19.36 6.49
CA ASP A 55 -4.86 -18.11 5.73
C ASP A 55 -6.30 -17.62 5.61
N THR A 56 -6.51 -16.36 5.95
CA THR A 56 -7.83 -15.73 5.90
C THR A 56 -7.84 -14.53 4.95
N PRO A 57 -8.97 -14.27 4.26
CA PRO A 57 -9.15 -13.02 3.54
C PRO A 57 -8.92 -11.82 4.46
N GLY A 58 -8.31 -10.77 3.93
CA GLY A 58 -8.22 -9.50 4.66
C GLY A 58 -9.62 -8.88 4.82
N ILE A 59 -9.93 -8.43 6.03
CA ILE A 59 -11.22 -7.84 6.36
C ILE A 59 -10.98 -6.42 6.84
N LEU A 60 -11.74 -5.48 6.27
CA LEU A 60 -11.87 -4.10 6.74
C LEU A 60 -13.26 -3.91 7.35
N TRP A 61 -13.39 -2.95 8.22
CA TRP A 61 -14.70 -2.52 8.68
C TRP A 61 -15.54 -1.95 7.53
N PRO A 62 -16.86 -2.06 7.59
CA PRO A 62 -17.73 -1.53 6.54
C PRO A 62 -17.72 0.00 6.45
N ARG A 63 -17.35 0.69 7.52
CA ARG A 63 -17.36 2.15 7.64
C ARG A 63 -16.19 2.61 8.51
N PHE A 64 -15.55 3.69 8.11
CA PHE A 64 -14.52 4.39 8.90
C PHE A 64 -15.14 5.62 9.54
N ASP A 65 -15.02 5.75 10.86
CA ASP A 65 -15.49 6.93 11.59
C ASP A 65 -14.54 8.13 11.38
N ASP A 66 -13.25 7.83 11.15
CA ASP A 66 -12.23 8.82 10.83
C ASP A 66 -11.83 8.73 9.34
N ARG A 67 -12.01 9.87 8.64
CA ARG A 67 -11.60 10.01 7.22
C ARG A 67 -10.10 9.75 7.03
N GLN A 68 -9.24 10.14 7.99
CA GLN A 68 -7.80 9.95 7.89
C GLN A 68 -7.43 8.46 7.88
N VAL A 69 -8.09 7.64 8.68
CA VAL A 69 -7.90 6.18 8.64
C VAL A 69 -8.21 5.63 7.25
N GLY A 70 -9.31 6.08 6.64
CA GLY A 70 -9.66 5.69 5.27
C GLY A 70 -8.59 6.08 4.25
N ILE A 71 -8.07 7.31 4.33
CA ILE A 71 -6.98 7.81 3.47
C ILE A 71 -5.72 6.96 3.63
N ARG A 72 -5.27 6.71 4.88
CA ARG A 72 -4.08 5.89 5.16
C ARG A 72 -4.21 4.47 4.62
N LEU A 73 -5.39 3.85 4.81
CA LEU A 73 -5.67 2.53 4.27
C LEU A 73 -5.68 2.49 2.74
N ALA A 74 -6.10 3.57 2.10
CA ALA A 74 -6.04 3.72 0.65
C ALA A 74 -4.60 3.94 0.16
N GLU A 75 -3.83 4.81 0.81
CA GLU A 75 -2.42 5.06 0.49
C GLU A 75 -1.61 3.76 0.48
N ILE A 76 -1.78 2.88 1.47
CA ILE A 76 -1.13 1.56 1.50
C ILE A 76 -1.82 0.49 0.63
N GLY A 77 -2.88 0.87 -0.09
CA GLY A 77 -3.58 0.00 -1.04
C GLY A 77 -4.46 -1.09 -0.40
N CYS A 78 -4.89 -0.92 0.86
CA CYS A 78 -5.84 -1.83 1.51
C CYS A 78 -7.26 -1.67 0.98
N ILE A 79 -7.60 -0.52 0.42
CA ILE A 79 -8.86 -0.19 -0.26
C ILE A 79 -8.62 -0.27 -1.77
N ARG A 80 -9.66 -0.58 -2.55
CA ARG A 80 -9.56 -0.61 -4.01
C ARG A 80 -9.43 0.81 -4.56
N ASP A 81 -8.49 1.01 -5.48
CA ASP A 81 -8.20 2.31 -6.07
C ASP A 81 -9.39 2.89 -6.86
N GLU A 82 -10.29 2.02 -7.37
CA GLU A 82 -11.48 2.45 -8.14
C GLU A 82 -12.51 3.24 -7.29
N ILE A 83 -12.35 3.26 -5.97
CA ILE A 83 -13.28 3.93 -5.04
C ILE A 83 -12.88 5.38 -4.76
N LEU A 84 -11.62 5.74 -5.00
CA LEU A 84 -11.06 7.05 -4.67
C LEU A 84 -10.41 7.69 -5.88
N ASP A 85 -10.41 9.03 -5.92
CA ASP A 85 -9.64 9.77 -6.91
C ASP A 85 -8.14 9.61 -6.60
N ALA A 86 -7.42 9.02 -7.55
CA ALA A 86 -5.98 8.77 -7.40
C ALA A 86 -5.17 10.07 -7.27
N GLN A 87 -5.62 11.17 -7.91
CA GLN A 87 -4.94 12.45 -7.82
C GLN A 87 -5.15 13.09 -6.44
N GLU A 88 -6.38 13.04 -5.91
CA GLU A 88 -6.67 13.50 -4.55
C GLU A 88 -5.83 12.72 -3.53
N LEU A 89 -5.81 11.38 -3.63
CA LEU A 89 -5.03 10.53 -2.75
C LEU A 89 -3.52 10.81 -2.83
N ALA A 90 -3.00 11.04 -4.04
CA ALA A 90 -1.60 11.41 -4.24
C ALA A 90 -1.26 12.78 -3.65
N CYS A 91 -2.17 13.75 -3.72
CA CYS A 91 -2.00 15.06 -3.10
C CYS A 91 -2.00 14.99 -1.57
N GLU A 92 -2.86 14.16 -0.97
CA GLU A 92 -2.83 13.89 0.48
C GLU A 92 -1.50 13.26 0.90
N LEU A 93 -1.02 12.26 0.15
CA LEU A 93 0.27 11.61 0.38
C LEU A 93 1.44 12.61 0.26
N ILE A 94 1.45 13.48 -0.76
CA ILE A 94 2.46 14.54 -0.94
C ILE A 94 2.45 15.48 0.27
N SER A 95 1.27 15.93 0.71
CA SER A 95 1.12 16.83 1.84
C SER A 95 1.68 16.22 3.12
N TRP A 96 1.38 14.95 3.36
CA TRP A 96 1.91 14.21 4.48
C TRP A 96 3.43 13.99 4.37
N MET A 97 3.96 13.59 3.21
CA MET A 97 5.40 13.41 3.01
C MET A 97 6.19 14.69 3.25
N ARG A 98 5.68 15.84 2.81
CA ARG A 98 6.31 17.16 3.06
C ARG A 98 6.46 17.47 4.54
N ALA A 99 5.49 17.10 5.35
CA ALA A 99 5.51 17.33 6.81
C ALA A 99 6.40 16.31 7.54
N ALA A 100 6.33 15.04 7.18
CA ALA A 100 6.99 13.95 7.90
C ALA A 100 8.37 13.58 7.34
N TYR A 101 8.57 13.72 6.02
CA TYR A 101 9.78 13.30 5.29
C TYR A 101 10.14 14.35 4.21
N PRO A 102 10.51 15.59 4.58
CA PRO A 102 10.60 16.74 3.65
C PRO A 102 11.58 16.55 2.48
N GLN A 103 12.59 15.71 2.62
CA GLN A 103 13.64 15.52 1.61
C GLN A 103 13.28 14.46 0.56
N VAL A 104 12.34 13.56 0.84
CA VAL A 104 12.05 12.39 0.00
C VAL A 104 11.66 12.77 -1.43
N LEU A 105 10.83 13.79 -1.60
CA LEU A 105 10.37 14.21 -2.93
C LEU A 105 11.52 14.79 -3.77
N SER A 106 12.38 15.62 -3.17
CA SER A 106 13.54 16.19 -3.84
C SER A 106 14.60 15.13 -4.18
N GLU A 107 14.90 14.23 -3.25
CA GLU A 107 15.87 13.16 -3.46
C GLU A 107 15.40 12.17 -4.53
N ARG A 108 14.11 11.80 -4.52
CA ARG A 108 13.58 10.79 -5.43
C ARG A 108 13.31 11.31 -6.83
N TYR A 109 12.79 12.54 -6.94
CA TYR A 109 12.30 13.09 -8.22
C TYR A 109 13.16 14.25 -8.74
N GLY A 110 14.08 14.79 -7.93
CA GLY A 110 14.89 15.95 -8.31
C GLY A 110 14.09 17.23 -8.45
N ILE A 111 13.00 17.37 -7.68
CA ILE A 111 12.05 18.49 -7.77
C ILE A 111 12.02 19.31 -6.49
N SER A 112 11.61 20.61 -6.60
CA SER A 112 11.23 21.39 -5.41
C SER A 112 9.89 20.89 -4.87
N PRO A 113 9.77 20.66 -3.54
CA PRO A 113 8.51 20.29 -2.90
C PRO A 113 7.60 21.48 -2.57
N ASP A 114 7.98 22.71 -2.96
CA ASP A 114 7.25 23.94 -2.64
C ASP A 114 5.92 24.07 -3.43
N GLY A 115 5.03 24.95 -2.95
CA GLY A 115 3.72 25.20 -3.58
C GLY A 115 2.64 24.26 -3.11
N THR A 116 1.56 24.12 -3.87
CA THR A 116 0.44 23.21 -3.60
C THR A 116 0.83 21.75 -3.89
N ALA A 117 0.16 20.80 -3.25
CA ALA A 117 0.41 19.38 -3.53
C ALA A 117 0.14 19.02 -4.99
N PHE A 118 -0.83 19.68 -5.63
CA PHE A 118 -1.13 19.47 -7.04
C PHE A 118 -0.02 20.01 -7.96
N GLU A 119 0.59 21.14 -7.64
CA GLU A 119 1.76 21.66 -8.38
C GLU A 119 2.97 20.71 -8.24
N VAL A 120 3.19 20.17 -7.04
CA VAL A 120 4.22 19.16 -6.81
C VAL A 120 3.94 17.90 -7.62
N LEU A 121 2.69 17.43 -7.67
CA LEU A 121 2.29 16.30 -8.51
C LEU A 121 2.55 16.57 -10.00
N GLY A 122 2.29 17.80 -10.48
CA GLY A 122 2.63 18.24 -11.83
C GLY A 122 4.14 18.14 -12.12
N ARG A 123 4.99 18.61 -11.20
CA ARG A 123 6.46 18.49 -11.32
C ARG A 123 6.92 17.03 -11.32
N ILE A 124 6.28 16.14 -10.53
CA ILE A 124 6.54 14.70 -10.60
C ILE A 124 6.19 14.17 -12.00
N ALA A 125 5.05 14.61 -12.57
CA ALA A 125 4.65 14.20 -13.91
C ALA A 125 5.70 14.59 -14.97
N GLU A 126 6.22 15.81 -14.92
CA GLU A 126 7.29 16.29 -15.80
C GLU A 126 8.59 15.50 -15.60
N ALA A 127 9.05 15.39 -14.35
CA ALA A 127 10.30 14.69 -14.00
C ALA A 127 10.30 13.22 -14.42
N ARG A 128 9.13 12.57 -14.36
CA ARG A 128 8.95 11.14 -14.74
C ARG A 128 8.40 10.95 -16.15
N ARG A 129 8.27 12.03 -16.92
CA ARG A 129 7.74 12.02 -18.29
C ARG A 129 6.35 11.36 -18.39
N CYS A 130 5.54 11.55 -17.37
CA CYS A 130 4.12 11.21 -17.39
C CYS A 130 3.38 12.28 -18.20
N LEU A 131 3.35 12.14 -19.51
CA LEU A 131 2.79 13.14 -20.41
C LEU A 131 1.55 12.61 -21.12
N LYS A 132 0.62 13.52 -21.43
CA LYS A 132 -0.52 13.30 -22.32
C LYS A 132 -0.08 13.41 -23.78
N ALA A 133 -0.97 13.00 -24.69
CA ALA A 133 -0.83 13.35 -26.10
C ALA A 133 -0.83 14.89 -26.23
N GLY A 134 0.25 15.46 -26.75
CA GLY A 134 0.46 16.92 -26.79
C GLY A 134 1.52 17.46 -25.84
N GLY A 135 2.09 16.61 -24.96
CA GLY A 135 3.24 16.95 -24.13
C GLY A 135 2.90 17.60 -22.78
N GLU A 136 1.62 17.78 -22.46
CA GLU A 136 1.20 18.29 -21.15
C GLU A 136 1.39 17.25 -20.03
N PRO A 137 1.68 17.69 -18.78
CA PRO A 137 1.78 16.80 -17.64
C PRO A 137 0.49 15.98 -17.41
N ASP A 138 0.63 14.68 -17.25
CA ASP A 138 -0.46 13.76 -16.92
C ASP A 138 -0.43 13.45 -15.41
N CYS A 139 -1.14 14.29 -14.63
CA CYS A 139 -1.22 14.12 -13.19
C CYS A 139 -1.88 12.78 -12.77
N GLY A 140 -2.75 12.20 -13.60
CA GLY A 140 -3.34 10.88 -13.32
C GLY A 140 -2.30 9.77 -13.37
N LYS A 141 -1.44 9.76 -14.40
CA LYS A 141 -0.32 8.82 -14.48
C LYS A 141 0.72 9.05 -13.39
N ALA A 142 1.01 10.32 -13.06
CA ALA A 142 1.94 10.66 -11.99
C ALA A 142 1.42 10.21 -10.62
N ALA A 143 0.13 10.37 -10.35
CA ALA A 143 -0.52 9.90 -9.14
C ALA A 143 -0.42 8.38 -8.99
N ALA A 144 -0.76 7.63 -10.04
CA ALA A 144 -0.63 6.19 -10.04
C ALA A 144 0.82 5.73 -9.81
N LEU A 145 1.79 6.40 -10.44
CA LEU A 145 3.22 6.14 -10.27
C LEU A 145 3.67 6.41 -8.84
N LEU A 146 3.32 7.58 -8.26
CA LEU A 146 3.69 7.95 -6.90
C LEU A 146 3.15 6.94 -5.88
N LEU A 147 1.88 6.58 -6.00
CA LEU A 147 1.24 5.59 -5.12
C LEU A 147 1.88 4.20 -5.25
N ASP A 148 2.24 3.78 -6.47
CA ASP A 148 2.95 2.50 -6.67
C ASP A 148 4.36 2.54 -6.07
N GLU A 149 5.11 3.61 -6.25
CA GLU A 149 6.44 3.78 -5.67
C GLU A 149 6.40 3.82 -4.13
N PHE A 150 5.38 4.47 -3.55
CA PHE A 150 5.16 4.46 -2.11
C PHE A 150 4.86 3.04 -1.61
N ARG A 151 3.88 2.36 -2.20
CA ARG A 151 3.44 1.01 -1.83
C ARG A 151 4.51 -0.06 -2.01
N SER A 152 5.40 0.12 -2.98
CA SER A 152 6.53 -0.78 -3.24
C SER A 152 7.78 -0.48 -2.42
N GLY A 153 7.77 0.58 -1.59
CA GLY A 153 8.90 0.98 -0.76
C GLY A 153 10.05 1.66 -1.51
N ARG A 154 9.86 2.04 -2.79
CA ARG A 154 10.88 2.75 -3.59
C ARG A 154 11.16 4.16 -3.11
N LEU A 155 10.25 4.76 -2.34
CA LEU A 155 10.43 6.05 -1.67
C LEU A 155 11.16 5.93 -0.32
N GLY A 156 11.56 4.71 0.07
CA GLY A 156 12.15 4.42 1.37
C GLY A 156 11.13 3.83 2.36
N ARG A 157 11.61 3.58 3.58
CA ARG A 157 10.77 3.07 4.66
C ARG A 157 10.10 4.23 5.37
N MET A 158 8.78 4.28 5.31
CA MET A 158 7.96 5.35 5.89
C MET A 158 6.91 4.79 6.82
N THR A 159 6.63 5.51 7.89
CA THR A 159 5.57 5.19 8.86
C THR A 159 4.52 6.28 8.79
N LEU A 160 3.29 5.93 8.40
CA LEU A 160 2.18 6.88 8.25
C LEU A 160 1.65 7.40 9.59
N GLU A 161 1.84 6.63 10.65
CA GLU A 161 1.40 6.96 12.00
C GLU A 161 2.52 6.73 13.00
N LYS A 162 2.65 7.61 13.98
CA LYS A 162 3.54 7.39 15.13
C LYS A 162 2.79 6.62 16.20
N ALA A 163 3.50 5.76 16.95
CA ALA A 163 2.93 5.18 18.16
C ALA A 163 2.52 6.29 19.12
N PRO A 164 1.39 6.17 19.82
CA PRO A 164 1.08 7.07 20.93
C PRO A 164 2.17 6.94 21.99
N ASP A 165 2.52 8.09 22.60
CA ASP A 165 3.49 8.16 23.71
C ASP A 165 2.96 7.44 24.95
#